data_ae79c821dca34bdfc8836655fe435b60
#
_entry.id   ae79c821dca34bdfc8836655fe435b60
#
_cell.length_a   1.000
_cell.length_b   1.000
_cell.length_c   1.000
_cell.angle_alpha   90.00
_cell.angle_beta   90.00
_cell.angle_gamma   90.00
#
_symmetry.space_group_name_H-M   'P 1'
#
loop_
_entity.id
_entity.type
_entity.pdbx_description
1 polymer ?
#
loop_
_entity_poly.entity_id
_entity_poly.type
_entity_poly.pdbx_seq_one_letter_code
_entity_poly.pdbx_strand_id
1 'polypeptide(L)'
;MKNQRFVFGTIVESNGVLLFKDSAGVMFNIPALNEPGSSLNRRAKQAAKNPDKFRFKVRVKGSFTSGQLCFGRVPASKVTDNSPVLNFNKPNGGLAQYSMDAVSTPVVNTPAAVAPVVMPENVLNFIHNEAASLKPKMLFMPELKWKYLVRNILRGKNIMMTGAAGCGKTMAAKAAASSIDGYNTFIINLGATQDPRSTLIGNTQFDTTKGTVFNQSPFVKAIQTPNTVVVLDEITRAHPEAWNILMTVLDPGQRYLRLDEAADSPTINVADGVSFIASANIGNEYTATRLLDRAILDRFTVIEMESLTKDEEAELLTMMYPSVSINLIDSVAEITSMTRDEVKSESPKLTNSLSTRTAVEIGSLLYDGFSLQEAAEIAIYPFFDNTGGAQSERVFMKQYVQKFIKVGEENLFNTEEATPVQNPF
;
A
#
# COMPACT_ATOMS: atom_id res chain seq x y z
N MET A 1 -37.55 3.22 -26.02
CA MET A 1 -38.14 2.10 -25.28
C MET A 1 -37.37 1.93 -23.98
N LYS A 2 -38.02 2.14 -22.82
CA LYS A 2 -37.36 2.10 -21.51
C LYS A 2 -36.93 0.67 -21.23
N ASN A 3 -35.62 0.43 -21.03
CA ASN A 3 -35.04 -0.87 -20.74
C ASN A 3 -35.60 -1.40 -19.42
N GLN A 4 -36.53 -2.35 -19.51
CA GLN A 4 -37.04 -3.10 -18.38
C GLN A 4 -36.13 -4.32 -18.22
N ARG A 5 -35.41 -4.42 -17.09
CA ARG A 5 -34.61 -5.59 -16.77
C ARG A 5 -35.41 -6.52 -15.85
N PHE A 6 -35.30 -7.82 -16.10
CA PHE A 6 -35.81 -8.85 -15.21
C PHE A 6 -34.63 -9.57 -14.57
N VAL A 7 -34.73 -9.76 -13.26
CA VAL A 7 -33.75 -10.51 -12.51
C VAL A 7 -34.44 -11.72 -11.91
N PHE A 8 -33.85 -12.88 -12.07
CA PHE A 8 -34.31 -14.13 -11.50
C PHE A 8 -33.43 -14.48 -10.29
N GLY A 9 -34.06 -15.01 -9.26
CA GLY A 9 -33.35 -15.38 -8.05
C GLY A 9 -34.19 -16.32 -7.15
N THR A 10 -33.62 -16.64 -6.03
CA THR A 10 -34.25 -17.47 -4.99
C THR A 10 -34.54 -16.63 -3.76
N ILE A 11 -35.49 -17.06 -2.95
CA ILE A 11 -35.67 -16.50 -1.59
C ILE A 11 -34.91 -17.38 -0.62
N VAL A 12 -34.13 -16.76 0.24
CA VAL A 12 -33.39 -17.40 1.33
C VAL A 12 -33.87 -16.78 2.65
N GLU A 13 -34.08 -17.58 3.65
CA GLU A 13 -34.39 -17.12 5.02
C GLU A 13 -33.08 -17.12 5.82
N SER A 14 -32.73 -15.96 6.37
CA SER A 14 -31.55 -15.79 7.24
C SER A 14 -31.99 -15.00 8.48
N ASN A 15 -31.77 -15.56 9.66
CA ASN A 15 -32.13 -14.95 10.95
C ASN A 15 -33.62 -14.48 11.03
N GLY A 16 -34.53 -15.22 10.42
CA GLY A 16 -35.97 -14.88 10.40
C GLY A 16 -36.35 -13.79 9.38
N VAL A 17 -35.39 -13.30 8.59
CA VAL A 17 -35.59 -12.32 7.52
C VAL A 17 -35.51 -13.02 6.16
N LEU A 18 -36.48 -12.73 5.29
CA LEU A 18 -36.51 -13.24 3.92
C LEU A 18 -35.73 -12.31 3.02
N LEU A 19 -34.71 -12.85 2.38
CA LEU A 19 -33.82 -12.14 1.43
C LEU A 19 -34.01 -12.69 0.02
N PHE A 20 -33.90 -11.84 -0.97
CA PHE A 20 -33.84 -12.23 -2.38
C PHE A 20 -32.38 -12.41 -2.79
N LYS A 21 -32.02 -13.59 -3.26
CA LYS A 21 -30.70 -13.92 -3.79
C LYS A 21 -30.78 -14.03 -5.30
N ASP A 22 -30.03 -13.20 -6.02
CA ASP A 22 -29.98 -13.24 -7.48
C ASP A 22 -29.11 -14.39 -8.04
N SER A 23 -29.01 -14.51 -9.35
CA SER A 23 -28.21 -15.55 -10.01
C SER A 23 -26.68 -15.35 -9.82
N ALA A 24 -26.22 -14.15 -9.47
CA ALA A 24 -24.83 -13.84 -9.13
C ALA A 24 -24.51 -14.10 -7.65
N GLY A 25 -25.50 -14.49 -6.85
CA GLY A 25 -25.32 -14.76 -5.41
C GLY A 25 -25.50 -13.54 -4.51
N VAL A 26 -25.77 -12.36 -5.08
CA VAL A 26 -26.01 -11.13 -4.31
C VAL A 26 -27.34 -11.19 -3.61
N MET A 27 -27.35 -10.87 -2.31
CA MET A 27 -28.56 -10.87 -1.49
C MET A 27 -29.14 -9.48 -1.34
N PHE A 28 -30.46 -9.35 -1.48
CA PHE A 28 -31.18 -8.10 -1.34
C PHE A 28 -32.27 -8.23 -0.27
N ASN A 29 -32.33 -7.25 0.63
CA ASN A 29 -33.45 -7.12 1.54
C ASN A 29 -34.58 -6.38 0.83
N ILE A 30 -35.69 -7.01 0.71
CA ILE A 30 -36.91 -6.43 0.13
C ILE A 30 -37.96 -6.36 1.23
N PRO A 31 -38.23 -5.19 1.82
CA PRO A 31 -39.13 -5.04 2.97
C PRO A 31 -40.48 -5.71 2.77
N ALA A 32 -41.06 -5.65 1.57
CA ALA A 32 -42.32 -6.29 1.25
C ALA A 32 -42.33 -7.81 1.41
N LEU A 33 -41.18 -8.47 1.30
CA LEU A 33 -41.10 -9.92 1.56
C LEU A 33 -41.29 -10.22 3.04
N ASN A 34 -41.04 -9.26 3.90
CA ASN A 34 -41.03 -9.39 5.35
C ASN A 34 -42.30 -8.78 6.03
N GLU A 35 -43.22 -8.20 5.26
CA GLU A 35 -44.50 -7.67 5.79
C GLU A 35 -45.38 -8.80 6.38
N PRO A 36 -45.62 -8.79 7.70
CA PRO A 36 -46.42 -9.83 8.33
C PRO A 36 -47.84 -9.91 7.77
N GLY A 37 -48.30 -11.12 7.45
CA GLY A 37 -49.68 -11.34 6.96
C GLY A 37 -49.91 -11.09 5.49
N SER A 38 -48.92 -10.47 4.77
CA SER A 38 -49.07 -10.24 3.34
C SER A 38 -49.07 -11.55 2.53
N SER A 39 -49.79 -11.55 1.41
CA SER A 39 -49.79 -12.70 0.49
C SER A 39 -48.40 -12.97 -0.10
N LEU A 40 -47.60 -11.92 -0.26
CA LEU A 40 -46.23 -11.99 -0.75
C LEU A 40 -45.30 -12.67 0.29
N ASN A 41 -45.39 -12.29 1.55
CA ASN A 41 -44.64 -12.92 2.65
C ASN A 41 -44.91 -14.41 2.74
N ARG A 42 -46.17 -14.82 2.71
CA ARG A 42 -46.55 -16.25 2.74
C ARG A 42 -45.97 -17.06 1.58
N ARG A 43 -46.00 -16.47 0.36
CA ARG A 43 -45.42 -17.11 -0.83
C ARG A 43 -43.88 -17.13 -0.79
N ALA A 44 -43.25 -16.08 -0.28
CA ALA A 44 -41.82 -16.03 -0.08
C ALA A 44 -41.31 -17.05 0.93
N LYS A 45 -42.02 -17.21 2.08
CA LYS A 45 -41.72 -18.26 3.06
C LYS A 45 -41.85 -19.67 2.46
N GLN A 46 -42.88 -19.88 1.62
CA GLN A 46 -43.05 -21.17 0.94
C GLN A 46 -41.95 -21.44 -0.07
N ALA A 47 -41.46 -20.42 -0.78
CA ALA A 47 -40.37 -20.54 -1.73
C ALA A 47 -39.02 -20.73 -1.04
N ALA A 48 -38.79 -20.08 0.10
CA ALA A 48 -37.58 -20.29 0.90
C ALA A 48 -37.43 -21.73 1.39
N LYS A 49 -38.55 -22.39 1.71
CA LYS A 49 -38.55 -23.81 2.09
C LYS A 49 -38.31 -24.78 0.94
N ASN A 50 -38.48 -24.35 -0.31
CA ASN A 50 -38.34 -25.19 -1.49
C ASN A 50 -37.56 -24.43 -2.60
N PRO A 51 -36.31 -24.07 -2.40
CA PRO A 51 -35.56 -23.20 -3.30
C PRO A 51 -35.39 -23.83 -4.71
N ASP A 52 -35.38 -25.15 -4.82
CA ASP A 52 -35.21 -25.86 -6.09
C ASP A 52 -36.47 -25.87 -6.96
N LYS A 53 -37.62 -25.67 -6.34
CA LYS A 53 -38.92 -25.70 -7.04
C LYS A 53 -39.41 -24.35 -7.51
N PHE A 54 -38.90 -23.25 -6.93
CA PHE A 54 -39.42 -21.93 -7.18
C PHE A 54 -38.32 -20.92 -7.39
N ARG A 55 -38.47 -20.11 -8.44
CA ARG A 55 -37.67 -18.93 -8.70
C ARG A 55 -38.55 -17.69 -8.62
N PHE A 56 -38.03 -16.63 -8.06
CA PHE A 56 -38.67 -15.33 -8.08
C PHE A 56 -38.15 -14.51 -9.27
N LYS A 57 -39.08 -13.87 -9.96
CA LYS A 57 -38.79 -12.94 -11.01
C LYS A 57 -39.07 -11.53 -10.49
N VAL A 58 -38.05 -10.71 -10.50
CA VAL A 58 -38.11 -9.31 -10.09
C VAL A 58 -37.97 -8.45 -11.32
N ARG A 59 -38.95 -7.56 -11.54
CA ARG A 59 -38.90 -6.55 -12.60
C ARG A 59 -38.28 -5.29 -12.01
N VAL A 60 -37.16 -4.87 -12.55
CA VAL A 60 -36.46 -3.66 -12.13
C VAL A 60 -36.69 -2.56 -13.18
N LYS A 61 -37.24 -1.40 -12.77
CA LYS A 61 -37.35 -0.20 -13.56
C LYS A 61 -36.24 0.75 -13.13
N GLY A 62 -35.22 0.97 -13.99
CA GLY A 62 -34.08 1.82 -13.65
C GLY A 62 -32.86 1.05 -13.14
N SER A 63 -32.06 1.69 -12.28
CA SER A 63 -30.93 1.04 -11.62
C SER A 63 -31.44 0.02 -10.59
N PHE A 64 -30.58 -0.93 -10.20
CA PHE A 64 -30.91 -1.97 -9.23
C PHE A 64 -31.24 -1.42 -7.83
N THR A 65 -30.88 -0.17 -7.56
CA THR A 65 -31.02 0.55 -6.28
C THR A 65 -32.31 1.35 -6.16
N SER A 66 -32.97 1.68 -7.26
CA SER A 66 -34.22 2.44 -7.22
C SER A 66 -35.17 1.99 -8.33
N GLY A 67 -36.41 1.68 -8.00
CA GLY A 67 -37.40 1.36 -9.02
C GLY A 67 -38.63 0.59 -8.52
N GLN A 68 -39.61 0.46 -9.41
CA GLN A 68 -40.80 -0.34 -9.18
C GLN A 68 -40.48 -1.84 -9.32
N LEU A 69 -40.63 -2.59 -8.26
CA LEU A 69 -40.41 -4.04 -8.24
C LEU A 69 -41.74 -4.76 -8.41
N CYS A 70 -41.81 -5.65 -9.41
CA CYS A 70 -42.93 -6.56 -9.58
C CYS A 70 -42.49 -7.96 -9.20
N PHE A 71 -43.09 -8.52 -8.17
CA PHE A 71 -42.79 -9.87 -7.73
C PHE A 71 -43.72 -10.90 -8.38
N GLY A 72 -43.13 -11.99 -8.86
CA GLY A 72 -43.86 -13.11 -9.39
C GLY A 72 -43.15 -14.41 -9.07
N ARG A 73 -43.93 -15.42 -8.71
CA ARG A 73 -43.44 -16.80 -8.53
C ARG A 73 -43.45 -17.50 -9.88
N VAL A 74 -42.32 -18.02 -10.32
CA VAL A 74 -42.20 -18.80 -11.56
C VAL A 74 -41.65 -20.19 -11.19
N PRO A 75 -42.27 -21.29 -11.64
CA PRO A 75 -41.67 -22.60 -11.48
C PRO A 75 -40.27 -22.67 -12.07
N ALA A 76 -39.34 -23.32 -11.41
CA ALA A 76 -37.96 -23.41 -11.87
C ALA A 76 -37.82 -24.00 -13.28
N SER A 77 -38.68 -24.93 -13.65
CA SER A 77 -38.76 -25.53 -14.98
C SER A 77 -39.13 -24.54 -16.13
N LYS A 78 -39.67 -23.36 -15.77
CA LYS A 78 -40.04 -22.31 -16.74
C LYS A 78 -39.06 -21.13 -16.77
N VAL A 79 -37.94 -21.21 -16.06
CA VAL A 79 -36.93 -20.19 -16.02
C VAL A 79 -35.84 -20.61 -16.99
N THR A 80 -35.89 -20.09 -18.20
CA THR A 80 -34.79 -20.15 -19.18
C THR A 80 -34.34 -18.73 -19.48
N ASP A 81 -33.08 -18.53 -19.87
CA ASP A 81 -32.55 -17.18 -20.16
C ASP A 81 -33.28 -16.47 -21.28
N ASN A 82 -33.96 -17.23 -22.15
CA ASN A 82 -34.77 -16.72 -23.28
C ASN A 82 -36.29 -16.77 -23.02
N SER A 83 -36.75 -16.98 -21.79
CA SER A 83 -38.17 -17.09 -21.50
C SER A 83 -38.89 -15.75 -21.75
N PRO A 84 -40.01 -15.73 -22.53
CA PRO A 84 -40.77 -14.53 -22.77
C PRO A 84 -41.29 -13.93 -21.46
N VAL A 85 -41.40 -12.61 -21.44
CA VAL A 85 -41.90 -11.84 -20.29
C VAL A 85 -43.33 -12.26 -19.97
N LEU A 86 -43.53 -13.05 -18.92
CA LEU A 86 -44.84 -13.31 -18.41
C LEU A 86 -45.38 -12.04 -17.73
N ASN A 87 -46.37 -11.39 -18.35
CA ASN A 87 -47.06 -10.26 -17.77
C ASN A 87 -47.88 -10.69 -16.59
N PHE A 88 -47.45 -10.38 -15.39
CA PHE A 88 -48.22 -10.56 -14.15
C PHE A 88 -49.10 -9.32 -13.89
N ASN A 89 -49.88 -8.90 -14.86
CA ASN A 89 -50.98 -7.96 -14.65
C ASN A 89 -52.16 -8.73 -14.04
N LYS A 90 -52.12 -8.94 -12.73
CA LYS A 90 -53.35 -9.30 -11.99
C LYS A 90 -53.68 -8.17 -11.03
N PRO A 91 -54.96 -7.81 -10.89
CA PRO A 91 -55.43 -6.65 -10.14
C PRO A 91 -55.06 -6.63 -8.66
N ASN A 92 -54.59 -7.74 -8.10
CA ASN A 92 -54.18 -7.87 -6.69
C ASN A 92 -52.69 -8.06 -6.49
N GLY A 93 -51.86 -7.92 -7.49
CA GLY A 93 -50.39 -7.90 -7.36
C GLY A 93 -49.91 -6.45 -7.25
N GLY A 94 -49.98 -5.88 -6.07
CA GLY A 94 -49.60 -4.50 -5.85
C GLY A 94 -48.20 -4.21 -6.41
N LEU A 95 -48.12 -3.20 -7.27
CA LEU A 95 -46.86 -2.54 -7.61
C LEU A 95 -46.42 -1.76 -6.39
N ALA A 96 -45.56 -2.35 -5.59
CA ALA A 96 -44.94 -1.62 -4.50
C ALA A 96 -43.70 -0.92 -4.99
N GLN A 97 -43.57 0.36 -4.69
CA GLN A 97 -42.32 1.08 -4.84
C GLN A 97 -41.47 0.78 -3.62
N TYR A 98 -40.33 0.13 -3.83
CA TYR A 98 -39.38 -0.16 -2.78
C TYR A 98 -37.99 0.33 -3.22
N SER A 99 -37.27 0.99 -2.32
CA SER A 99 -35.84 1.14 -2.46
C SER A 99 -35.22 -0.22 -2.18
N MET A 100 -34.40 -0.72 -3.09
CA MET A 100 -33.57 -1.88 -2.86
C MET A 100 -32.26 -1.37 -2.29
N ASP A 101 -32.17 -1.34 -0.98
CA ASP A 101 -30.87 -1.23 -0.36
C ASP A 101 -30.18 -2.59 -0.56
N ALA A 102 -29.08 -2.58 -1.32
CA ALA A 102 -28.14 -3.67 -1.22
C ALA A 102 -27.78 -3.76 0.25
N VAL A 103 -28.20 -4.85 0.90
CA VAL A 103 -27.75 -5.11 2.26
C VAL A 103 -26.28 -5.46 2.12
N SER A 104 -25.42 -4.44 2.22
CA SER A 104 -24.18 -4.66 2.93
C SER A 104 -24.65 -5.06 4.33
N THR A 105 -24.90 -6.34 4.58
CA THR A 105 -24.94 -6.83 5.93
C THR A 105 -23.67 -6.29 6.58
N PRO A 106 -23.76 -5.55 7.71
CA PRO A 106 -22.67 -5.64 8.62
C PRO A 106 -22.64 -7.15 8.92
N VAL A 107 -21.67 -7.82 8.31
CA VAL A 107 -21.25 -9.12 8.83
C VAL A 107 -20.77 -8.74 10.22
N VAL A 108 -21.65 -8.88 11.22
CA VAL A 108 -21.22 -9.09 12.58
C VAL A 108 -20.52 -10.44 12.48
N ASN A 109 -19.27 -10.37 12.07
CA ASN A 109 -18.32 -11.43 12.27
C ASN A 109 -18.16 -11.52 13.79
N THR A 110 -18.99 -12.32 14.43
CA THR A 110 -18.44 -13.19 15.45
C THR A 110 -17.23 -13.80 14.77
N PRO A 111 -16.01 -13.69 15.33
CA PRO A 111 -14.85 -14.34 14.74
C PRO A 111 -15.13 -15.84 14.75
N ALA A 112 -15.73 -16.33 13.68
CA ALA A 112 -15.64 -17.73 13.34
C ALA A 112 -14.13 -17.96 13.25
N ALA A 113 -13.63 -18.88 14.07
CA ALA A 113 -12.25 -19.32 13.99
C ALA A 113 -11.96 -19.51 12.50
N VAL A 114 -11.10 -18.63 11.95
CA VAL A 114 -10.75 -18.63 10.54
C VAL A 114 -10.18 -20.01 10.30
N ALA A 115 -10.94 -20.88 9.64
CA ALA A 115 -10.42 -22.17 9.19
C ALA A 115 -9.13 -21.84 8.45
N PRO A 116 -8.00 -22.48 8.75
CA PRO A 116 -6.74 -22.17 8.11
C PRO A 116 -6.98 -22.28 6.60
N VAL A 117 -6.81 -21.17 5.89
CA VAL A 117 -6.92 -21.14 4.44
C VAL A 117 -5.84 -22.08 3.93
N VAL A 118 -6.25 -23.26 3.46
CA VAL A 118 -5.34 -24.24 2.90
C VAL A 118 -4.75 -23.60 1.65
N MET A 119 -3.47 -23.24 1.73
CA MET A 119 -2.76 -22.76 0.55
C MET A 119 -2.67 -23.85 -0.49
N PRO A 120 -2.87 -23.55 -1.77
CA PRO A 120 -2.49 -24.45 -2.83
C PRO A 120 -1.02 -24.85 -2.66
N GLU A 121 -0.70 -26.11 -2.86
CA GLU A 121 0.66 -26.66 -2.68
C GLU A 121 1.72 -25.88 -3.49
N ASN A 122 1.35 -25.41 -4.68
CA ASN A 122 2.20 -24.57 -5.52
C ASN A 122 2.64 -23.25 -4.86
N VAL A 123 1.76 -22.59 -4.08
CA VAL A 123 2.11 -21.32 -3.41
C VAL A 123 3.07 -21.55 -2.25
N LEU A 124 2.91 -22.64 -1.52
CA LEU A 124 3.86 -23.02 -0.47
C LEU A 124 5.23 -23.33 -1.07
N ASN A 125 5.26 -24.10 -2.15
CA ASN A 125 6.50 -24.40 -2.88
C ASN A 125 7.18 -23.12 -3.36
N PHE A 126 6.43 -22.20 -3.94
CA PHE A 126 6.96 -20.90 -4.39
C PHE A 126 7.59 -20.10 -3.23
N ILE A 127 6.91 -19.98 -2.08
CA ILE A 127 7.42 -19.25 -0.93
C ILE A 127 8.71 -19.86 -0.38
N HIS A 128 8.76 -21.19 -0.26
CA HIS A 128 9.88 -21.85 0.43
C HIS A 128 11.07 -22.12 -0.49
N ASN A 129 10.85 -22.44 -1.75
CA ASN A 129 11.88 -22.92 -2.65
C ASN A 129 12.25 -21.93 -3.77
N GLU A 130 11.32 -21.12 -4.23
CA GLU A 130 11.53 -20.24 -5.39
C GLU A 130 11.76 -18.77 -5.00
N ALA A 131 11.04 -18.26 -3.99
CA ALA A 131 11.09 -16.85 -3.62
C ALA A 131 12.50 -16.34 -3.29
N ALA A 132 13.37 -17.17 -2.71
CA ALA A 132 14.73 -16.77 -2.36
C ALA A 132 15.56 -16.38 -3.60
N SER A 133 15.39 -17.12 -4.71
CA SER A 133 16.10 -16.86 -5.96
C SER A 133 15.69 -15.57 -6.67
N LEU A 134 14.49 -15.05 -6.35
CA LEU A 134 13.95 -13.83 -6.92
C LEU A 134 14.42 -12.55 -6.19
N LYS A 135 15.11 -12.71 -5.06
CA LYS A 135 15.66 -11.58 -4.33
C LYS A 135 16.77 -10.91 -5.15
N PRO A 136 16.68 -9.59 -5.44
CA PRO A 136 17.76 -8.89 -6.13
C PRO A 136 19.08 -8.98 -5.37
N LYS A 137 20.19 -9.20 -6.07
CA LYS A 137 21.53 -9.29 -5.46
C LYS A 137 21.92 -8.03 -4.69
N MET A 138 21.50 -6.86 -5.19
CA MET A 138 21.76 -5.57 -4.53
C MET A 138 20.85 -5.29 -3.32
N LEU A 139 19.92 -6.18 -3.00
CA LEU A 139 19.07 -6.05 -1.82
C LEU A 139 19.62 -6.89 -0.68
N PHE A 140 20.32 -6.25 0.24
CA PHE A 140 20.83 -6.88 1.46
C PHE A 140 19.72 -6.98 2.49
N MET A 141 18.98 -8.06 2.40
CA MET A 141 17.88 -8.42 3.31
C MET A 141 17.98 -9.91 3.63
N PRO A 142 17.90 -10.33 4.90
CA PRO A 142 17.87 -11.73 5.27
C PRO A 142 16.82 -12.51 4.48
N GLU A 143 17.16 -13.70 4.02
CA GLU A 143 16.28 -14.55 3.21
C GLU A 143 14.93 -14.79 3.88
N LEU A 144 14.92 -14.99 5.19
CA LEU A 144 13.69 -15.16 5.97
C LEU A 144 12.77 -13.94 5.86
N LYS A 145 13.33 -12.72 6.02
CA LYS A 145 12.55 -11.47 5.90
C LYS A 145 12.01 -11.30 4.47
N TRP A 146 12.81 -11.65 3.47
CA TRP A 146 12.39 -11.64 2.06
C TRP A 146 11.25 -12.63 1.78
N LYS A 147 11.41 -13.90 2.16
CA LYS A 147 10.35 -14.92 2.00
C LYS A 147 9.07 -14.51 2.71
N TYR A 148 9.20 -13.89 3.88
CA TYR A 148 8.05 -13.40 4.63
C TYR A 148 7.36 -12.22 3.93
N LEU A 149 8.11 -11.31 3.33
CA LEU A 149 7.59 -10.21 2.52
C LEU A 149 6.79 -10.74 1.32
N VAL A 150 7.39 -11.64 0.54
CA VAL A 150 6.72 -12.29 -0.62
C VAL A 150 5.47 -13.05 -0.18
N ARG A 151 5.54 -13.84 0.89
CA ARG A 151 4.40 -14.56 1.45
C ARG A 151 3.24 -13.63 1.80
N ASN A 152 3.52 -12.47 2.41
CA ASN A 152 2.48 -11.54 2.81
C ASN A 152 1.84 -10.84 1.61
N ILE A 153 2.60 -10.53 0.56
CA ILE A 153 2.05 -10.03 -0.71
C ILE A 153 1.07 -11.05 -1.29
N LEU A 154 1.49 -12.30 -1.44
CA LEU A 154 0.64 -13.38 -1.97
C LEU A 154 -0.64 -13.62 -1.16
N ARG A 155 -0.61 -13.28 0.14
CA ARG A 155 -1.74 -13.40 1.07
C ARG A 155 -2.60 -12.14 1.17
N GLY A 156 -2.30 -11.09 0.41
CA GLY A 156 -3.00 -9.80 0.53
C GLY A 156 -2.89 -9.17 1.93
N LYS A 157 -1.78 -9.44 2.65
CA LYS A 157 -1.55 -8.94 4.01
C LYS A 157 -0.81 -7.61 4.01
N ASN A 158 -1.08 -6.79 5.03
CA ASN A 158 -0.41 -5.51 5.20
C ASN A 158 0.93 -5.69 5.93
N ILE A 159 1.95 -4.99 5.45
CA ILE A 159 3.32 -5.02 5.98
C ILE A 159 3.76 -3.60 6.27
N MET A 160 4.40 -3.39 7.41
CA MET A 160 5.12 -2.16 7.72
C MET A 160 6.60 -2.45 7.76
N MET A 161 7.35 -1.82 6.88
CA MET A 161 8.81 -1.89 6.87
C MET A 161 9.37 -0.72 7.66
N THR A 162 10.04 -1.01 8.77
CA THR A 162 10.64 -0.02 9.66
C THR A 162 12.16 -0.02 9.54
N GLY A 163 12.81 1.07 9.86
CA GLY A 163 14.28 1.17 9.86
C GLY A 163 14.78 2.54 9.45
N ALA A 164 16.11 2.72 9.46
CA ALA A 164 16.78 3.96 9.13
C ALA A 164 16.52 4.42 7.69
N ALA A 165 16.74 5.70 7.41
CA ALA A 165 16.70 6.21 6.04
C ALA A 165 17.79 5.53 5.19
N GLY A 166 17.45 5.16 3.96
CA GLY A 166 18.40 4.56 3.04
C GLY A 166 18.67 3.06 3.21
N CYS A 167 18.07 2.36 4.19
CA CYS A 167 18.24 0.90 4.36
C CYS A 167 17.48 0.03 3.32
N GLY A 168 16.92 0.61 2.28
CA GLY A 168 16.34 -0.15 1.16
C GLY A 168 14.86 -0.53 1.29
N LYS A 169 14.08 0.02 2.23
CA LYS A 169 12.64 -0.29 2.42
C LYS A 169 11.81 -0.22 1.15
N THR A 170 11.84 0.93 0.48
CA THR A 170 11.06 1.15 -0.76
C THR A 170 11.58 0.28 -1.90
N MET A 171 12.90 0.01 -1.95
CA MET A 171 13.50 -0.90 -2.93
C MET A 171 13.02 -2.34 -2.71
N ALA A 172 13.01 -2.81 -1.47
CA ALA A 172 12.52 -4.14 -1.13
C ALA A 172 11.05 -4.34 -1.49
N ALA A 173 10.20 -3.33 -1.18
CA ALA A 173 8.79 -3.34 -1.53
C ALA A 173 8.56 -3.45 -3.05
N LYS A 174 9.27 -2.62 -3.84
CA LYS A 174 9.22 -2.64 -5.31
C LYS A 174 9.72 -3.96 -5.88
N ALA A 175 10.86 -4.43 -5.39
CA ALA A 175 11.47 -5.68 -5.87
C ALA A 175 10.57 -6.88 -5.59
N ALA A 176 9.97 -6.95 -4.40
CA ALA A 176 9.07 -8.04 -4.04
C ALA A 176 7.80 -8.04 -4.90
N ALA A 177 7.21 -6.87 -5.14
CA ALA A 177 6.04 -6.76 -6.02
C ALA A 177 6.37 -7.17 -7.46
N SER A 178 7.52 -6.73 -7.99
CA SER A 178 7.94 -7.04 -9.37
C SER A 178 8.40 -8.50 -9.55
N SER A 179 8.71 -9.20 -8.47
CA SER A 179 9.15 -10.61 -8.53
C SER A 179 7.99 -11.61 -8.66
N ILE A 180 6.75 -11.15 -8.54
CA ILE A 180 5.56 -11.99 -8.57
C ILE A 180 4.79 -11.70 -9.85
N ASP A 181 4.69 -12.69 -10.72
CA ASP A 181 3.95 -12.57 -11.98
C ASP A 181 2.48 -12.24 -11.75
N GLY A 182 1.96 -11.33 -12.57
CA GLY A 182 0.57 -10.90 -12.50
C GLY A 182 0.25 -9.89 -11.40
N TYR A 183 1.26 -9.38 -10.67
CA TYR A 183 1.09 -8.31 -9.69
C TYR A 183 1.43 -6.93 -10.27
N ASN A 184 0.60 -5.94 -9.91
CA ASN A 184 0.84 -4.54 -10.21
C ASN A 184 1.45 -3.84 -9.00
N THR A 185 2.17 -2.75 -9.22
CA THR A 185 2.73 -1.93 -8.14
C THR A 185 2.21 -0.50 -8.26
N PHE A 186 1.67 0.03 -7.18
CA PHE A 186 1.28 1.42 -7.04
C PHE A 186 2.01 2.04 -5.85
N ILE A 187 2.65 3.19 -6.04
CA ILE A 187 3.45 3.84 -5.01
C ILE A 187 2.89 5.22 -4.75
N ILE A 188 2.68 5.55 -3.48
CA ILE A 188 2.25 6.85 -3.02
C ILE A 188 3.14 7.31 -1.86
N ASN A 189 3.69 8.52 -1.96
CA ASN A 189 4.41 9.14 -0.86
C ASN A 189 3.43 9.95 0.01
N LEU A 190 3.12 9.41 1.17
CA LEU A 190 2.19 10.04 2.12
C LEU A 190 2.82 11.21 2.86
N GLY A 191 4.14 11.23 3.00
CA GLY A 191 4.88 12.32 3.63
C GLY A 191 4.88 13.62 2.81
N ALA A 192 4.73 13.53 1.50
CA ALA A 192 4.65 14.67 0.58
C ALA A 192 3.22 15.17 0.34
N THR A 193 2.21 14.48 0.87
CA THR A 193 0.80 14.76 0.62
C THR A 193 0.31 15.91 1.51
N GLN A 194 -0.10 17.02 0.89
CA GLN A 194 -0.69 18.18 1.58
C GLN A 194 -2.20 18.03 1.77
N ASP A 195 -2.88 17.42 0.80
CA ASP A 195 -4.32 17.13 0.85
C ASP A 195 -4.56 15.62 0.75
N PRO A 196 -4.73 14.94 1.90
CA PRO A 196 -4.98 13.50 1.95
C PRO A 196 -6.26 13.08 1.26
N ARG A 197 -7.32 13.89 1.32
CA ARG A 197 -8.61 13.55 0.70
C ARG A 197 -8.49 13.52 -0.81
N SER A 198 -7.95 14.57 -1.40
CA SER A 198 -7.73 14.62 -2.85
C SER A 198 -6.83 13.48 -3.33
N THR A 199 -5.78 13.17 -2.56
CA THR A 199 -4.80 12.16 -2.93
C THR A 199 -5.31 10.73 -2.76
N LEU A 200 -6.06 10.43 -1.70
CA LEU A 200 -6.54 9.08 -1.38
C LEU A 200 -7.96 8.81 -1.88
N ILE A 201 -8.83 9.83 -1.91
CA ILE A 201 -10.23 9.67 -2.33
C ILE A 201 -10.42 10.17 -3.75
N GLY A 202 -10.06 11.42 -4.00
CA GLY A 202 -10.26 12.12 -5.25
C GLY A 202 -10.79 13.52 -5.04
N ASN A 203 -11.10 14.19 -6.13
CA ASN A 203 -11.58 15.57 -6.10
C ASN A 203 -12.68 15.82 -7.13
N THR A 204 -13.44 16.86 -6.90
CA THR A 204 -14.45 17.38 -7.83
C THR A 204 -13.82 18.41 -8.75
N GLN A 205 -14.06 18.25 -10.05
CA GLN A 205 -13.63 19.17 -11.08
C GLN A 205 -14.85 19.66 -11.89
N PHE A 206 -14.79 20.88 -12.37
CA PHE A 206 -15.82 21.41 -13.25
C PHE A 206 -15.47 21.08 -14.70
N ASP A 207 -16.34 20.30 -15.34
CA ASP A 207 -16.31 20.02 -16.78
C ASP A 207 -17.31 20.93 -17.48
N THR A 208 -16.90 21.61 -18.53
CA THR A 208 -17.76 22.58 -19.26
C THR A 208 -19.00 21.94 -19.89
N THR A 209 -18.95 20.63 -20.13
CA THR A 209 -20.05 19.89 -20.79
C THR A 209 -20.90 19.08 -19.79
N LYS A 210 -20.28 18.59 -18.70
CA LYS A 210 -20.90 17.67 -17.74
C LYS A 210 -21.21 18.33 -16.39
N GLY A 211 -20.77 19.60 -16.17
CA GLY A 211 -20.89 20.28 -14.91
C GLY A 211 -19.85 19.77 -13.89
N THR A 212 -20.23 19.71 -12.63
CA THR A 212 -19.34 19.21 -11.56
C THR A 212 -19.22 17.70 -11.63
N VAL A 213 -18.00 17.20 -11.84
CA VAL A 213 -17.69 15.76 -11.94
C VAL A 213 -16.69 15.39 -10.87
N PHE A 214 -16.96 14.31 -10.15
CA PHE A 214 -16.00 13.70 -9.21
C PHE A 214 -15.03 12.78 -9.96
N ASN A 215 -13.73 13.00 -9.74
CA ASN A 215 -12.66 12.18 -10.29
C ASN A 215 -12.01 11.37 -9.16
N GLN A 216 -12.09 10.04 -9.27
CA GLN A 216 -11.42 9.13 -8.35
C GLN A 216 -9.91 9.29 -8.43
N SER A 217 -9.25 9.24 -7.27
CA SER A 217 -7.79 9.26 -7.20
C SER A 217 -7.16 8.01 -7.84
N PRO A 218 -5.87 8.08 -8.20
CA PRO A 218 -5.11 6.89 -8.61
C PRO A 218 -5.07 5.80 -7.52
N PHE A 219 -5.09 6.19 -6.25
CA PHE A 219 -5.15 5.24 -5.12
C PHE A 219 -6.45 4.43 -5.13
N VAL A 220 -7.60 5.08 -5.35
CA VAL A 220 -8.89 4.37 -5.47
C VAL A 220 -8.86 3.35 -6.61
N LYS A 221 -8.26 3.70 -7.74
CA LYS A 221 -8.10 2.77 -8.88
C LYS A 221 -7.16 1.61 -8.53
N ALA A 222 -6.09 1.89 -7.82
CA ALA A 222 -5.12 0.87 -7.40
C ALA A 222 -5.75 -0.16 -6.46
N ILE A 223 -6.54 0.26 -5.46
CA ILE A 223 -7.19 -0.67 -4.53
C ILE A 223 -8.33 -1.47 -5.16
N GLN A 224 -8.88 -1.02 -6.29
CA GLN A 224 -9.88 -1.76 -7.07
C GLN A 224 -9.26 -2.76 -8.06
N THR A 225 -7.97 -2.67 -8.30
CA THR A 225 -7.27 -3.55 -9.24
C THR A 225 -6.75 -4.78 -8.49
N PRO A 226 -7.21 -6.00 -8.82
CA PRO A 226 -6.73 -7.21 -8.18
C PRO A 226 -5.22 -7.38 -8.27
N ASN A 227 -4.63 -8.09 -7.32
CA ASN A 227 -3.20 -8.38 -7.26
C ASN A 227 -2.32 -7.11 -7.38
N THR A 228 -2.68 -6.07 -6.65
CA THR A 228 -1.91 -4.83 -6.60
C THR A 228 -1.18 -4.69 -5.27
N VAL A 229 0.12 -4.44 -5.33
CA VAL A 229 0.92 -4.03 -4.17
C VAL A 229 0.90 -2.52 -4.07
N VAL A 230 0.25 -2.01 -3.05
CA VAL A 230 0.16 -0.57 -2.76
C VAL A 230 1.25 -0.21 -1.76
N VAL A 231 2.24 0.56 -2.20
CA VAL A 231 3.33 1.03 -1.35
C VAL A 231 2.97 2.41 -0.79
N LEU A 232 2.79 2.47 0.53
CA LEU A 232 2.51 3.68 1.30
C LEU A 232 3.84 4.20 1.87
N ASP A 233 4.52 5.05 1.12
CA ASP A 233 5.84 5.54 1.51
C ASP A 233 5.74 6.67 2.52
N GLU A 234 6.65 6.69 3.51
CA GLU A 234 6.75 7.69 4.58
C GLU A 234 5.46 7.84 5.43
N ILE A 235 4.81 6.73 5.80
CA ILE A 235 3.54 6.77 6.54
C ILE A 235 3.64 7.53 7.87
N THR A 236 4.81 7.55 8.51
CA THR A 236 5.07 8.30 9.76
C THR A 236 5.07 9.81 9.57
N ARG A 237 5.23 10.31 8.33
CA ARG A 237 5.14 11.73 7.99
C ARG A 237 3.76 12.15 7.49
N ALA A 238 2.88 11.19 7.26
CA ALA A 238 1.55 11.44 6.75
C ALA A 238 0.74 12.37 7.68
N HIS A 239 -0.15 13.13 7.07
CA HIS A 239 -1.14 13.90 7.84
C HIS A 239 -2.10 12.93 8.57
N PRO A 240 -2.54 13.22 9.81
CA PRO A 240 -3.43 12.34 10.56
C PRO A 240 -4.73 11.97 9.83
N GLU A 241 -5.22 12.85 8.97
CA GLU A 241 -6.39 12.58 8.14
C GLU A 241 -6.15 11.42 7.16
N ALA A 242 -4.93 11.28 6.62
CA ALA A 242 -4.58 10.13 5.79
C ALA A 242 -4.71 8.83 6.55
N TRP A 243 -4.29 8.80 7.82
CA TRP A 243 -4.45 7.63 8.67
C TRP A 243 -5.91 7.28 8.90
N ASN A 244 -6.76 8.27 9.16
CA ASN A 244 -8.19 8.05 9.35
C ASN A 244 -8.85 7.47 8.09
N ILE A 245 -8.50 7.97 6.91
CA ILE A 245 -8.99 7.45 5.62
C ILE A 245 -8.53 5.99 5.42
N LEU A 246 -7.30 5.68 5.78
CA LEU A 246 -6.72 4.35 5.60
C LEU A 246 -7.22 3.31 6.63
N MET A 247 -7.84 3.72 7.74
CA MET A 247 -8.26 2.80 8.82
C MET A 247 -9.12 1.65 8.33
N THR A 248 -10.15 1.93 7.54
CA THR A 248 -11.05 0.89 7.01
C THR A 248 -10.44 0.11 5.87
N VAL A 249 -9.59 0.75 5.07
CA VAL A 249 -8.88 0.13 3.94
C VAL A 249 -7.88 -0.92 4.43
N LEU A 250 -7.16 -0.61 5.52
CA LEU A 250 -6.12 -1.47 6.09
C LEU A 250 -6.68 -2.53 7.04
N ASP A 251 -7.92 -2.38 7.51
CA ASP A 251 -8.51 -3.32 8.45
C ASP A 251 -8.82 -4.65 7.77
N PRO A 252 -8.27 -5.79 8.25
CA PRO A 252 -8.49 -7.09 7.61
C PRO A 252 -9.96 -7.54 7.54
N GLY A 253 -10.79 -7.05 8.44
CA GLY A 253 -12.22 -7.39 8.51
C GLY A 253 -13.13 -6.45 7.70
N GLN A 254 -12.61 -5.29 7.25
CA GLN A 254 -13.41 -4.26 6.58
C GLN A 254 -13.01 -4.12 5.11
N ARG A 255 -11.76 -3.75 4.83
CA ARG A 255 -11.20 -3.68 3.46
C ARG A 255 -12.07 -2.86 2.50
N TYR A 256 -12.48 -1.65 2.90
CA TYR A 256 -13.24 -0.74 2.04
C TYR A 256 -12.82 0.72 2.21
N LEU A 257 -13.13 1.53 1.20
CA LEU A 257 -13.04 2.99 1.20
C LEU A 257 -14.39 3.57 0.79
N ARG A 258 -14.89 4.54 1.54
CA ARG A 258 -16.10 5.29 1.20
C ARG A 258 -15.73 6.59 0.50
N LEU A 259 -16.38 6.87 -0.63
CA LEU A 259 -16.15 8.09 -1.42
C LEU A 259 -17.27 9.11 -1.10
N ASP A 260 -17.18 9.76 0.05
CA ASP A 260 -18.23 10.68 0.52
C ASP A 260 -18.38 11.93 -0.37
N GLU A 261 -17.36 12.30 -1.15
CA GLU A 261 -17.37 13.43 -2.08
C GLU A 261 -18.00 13.09 -3.45
N ALA A 262 -18.17 11.82 -3.73
CA ALA A 262 -18.80 11.39 -4.97
C ALA A 262 -20.33 11.38 -4.87
N ALA A 263 -21.01 11.55 -5.99
CA ALA A 263 -22.46 11.36 -6.05
C ALA A 263 -22.83 9.95 -5.55
N ASP A 264 -23.86 9.86 -4.71
CA ASP A 264 -24.34 8.61 -4.08
C ASP A 264 -23.37 7.99 -3.06
N SER A 265 -22.28 8.67 -2.71
CA SER A 265 -21.28 8.24 -1.70
C SER A 265 -20.94 6.74 -1.77
N PRO A 266 -20.45 6.23 -2.91
CA PRO A 266 -20.25 4.80 -3.11
C PRO A 266 -19.16 4.25 -2.18
N THR A 267 -19.36 3.00 -1.73
CA THR A 267 -18.35 2.24 -1.01
C THR A 267 -17.55 1.39 -2.00
N ILE A 268 -16.23 1.56 -1.96
CA ILE A 268 -15.27 0.86 -2.81
C ILE A 268 -14.61 -0.23 -1.97
N ASN A 269 -14.80 -1.48 -2.34
CA ASN A 269 -14.12 -2.59 -1.71
C ASN A 269 -12.70 -2.73 -2.26
N VAL A 270 -11.75 -3.06 -1.39
CA VAL A 270 -10.41 -3.43 -1.78
C VAL A 270 -10.46 -4.79 -2.48
N ALA A 271 -9.92 -4.85 -3.70
CA ALA A 271 -9.95 -6.05 -4.52
C ALA A 271 -9.11 -7.20 -3.94
N ASP A 272 -9.42 -8.41 -4.37
CA ASP A 272 -8.70 -9.61 -3.95
C ASP A 272 -7.22 -9.54 -4.36
N GLY A 273 -6.35 -10.05 -3.49
CA GLY A 273 -4.90 -10.05 -3.71
C GLY A 273 -4.22 -8.68 -3.54
N VAL A 274 -4.94 -7.61 -3.20
CA VAL A 274 -4.33 -6.32 -2.88
C VAL A 274 -3.63 -6.41 -1.53
N SER A 275 -2.35 -6.02 -1.49
CA SER A 275 -1.54 -5.91 -0.27
C SER A 275 -1.02 -4.49 -0.09
N PHE A 276 -0.83 -4.07 1.16
CA PHE A 276 -0.28 -2.76 1.48
C PHE A 276 1.09 -2.93 2.14
N ILE A 277 2.09 -2.19 1.63
CA ILE A 277 3.42 -2.13 2.22
C ILE A 277 3.68 -0.68 2.62
N ALA A 278 3.67 -0.41 3.92
CA ALA A 278 4.02 0.90 4.45
C ALA A 278 5.52 0.98 4.75
N SER A 279 6.16 2.12 4.46
CA SER A 279 7.50 2.42 4.95
C SER A 279 7.42 3.43 6.10
N ALA A 280 8.17 3.16 7.16
CA ALA A 280 8.28 4.02 8.32
C ALA A 280 9.75 4.23 8.70
N ASN A 281 10.14 5.48 8.89
CA ASN A 281 11.42 5.81 9.50
C ASN A 281 11.22 5.89 11.02
N ILE A 282 11.97 5.11 11.76
CA ILE A 282 11.92 5.07 13.23
C ILE A 282 13.31 5.41 13.75
N GLY A 283 13.38 6.35 14.68
CA GLY A 283 14.60 6.83 15.30
C GLY A 283 14.42 8.25 15.83
N ASN A 284 15.16 8.60 16.88
CA ASN A 284 15.09 9.93 17.49
C ASN A 284 15.62 11.05 16.57
N GLU A 285 16.38 10.69 15.54
CA GLU A 285 16.93 11.57 14.51
C GLU A 285 15.85 12.10 13.53
N TYR A 286 14.67 11.48 13.50
CA TYR A 286 13.60 11.87 12.58
C TYR A 286 12.60 12.83 13.23
N THR A 287 12.96 14.09 13.35
CA THR A 287 12.16 15.14 14.03
C THR A 287 10.80 15.42 13.37
N ALA A 288 10.64 15.12 12.10
CA ALA A 288 9.39 15.32 11.35
C ALA A 288 8.46 14.08 11.37
N THR A 289 8.84 12.99 12.04
CA THR A 289 8.01 11.80 12.13
C THR A 289 7.03 11.91 13.31
N ARG A 290 5.82 11.42 13.08
CA ARG A 290 4.78 11.33 14.12
C ARG A 290 4.74 9.94 14.68
N LEU A 291 4.43 9.84 15.98
CA LEU A 291 4.12 8.55 16.58
C LEU A 291 2.85 8.02 15.92
N LEU A 292 2.95 6.83 15.33
CA LEU A 292 1.79 6.15 14.78
C LEU A 292 0.89 5.68 15.93
N ASP A 293 -0.41 5.88 15.74
CA ASP A 293 -1.40 5.31 16.63
C ASP A 293 -1.27 3.77 16.62
N ARG A 294 -1.40 3.19 17.81
CA ARG A 294 -1.37 1.74 17.98
C ARG A 294 -2.41 1.03 17.10
N ALA A 295 -3.57 1.66 16.91
CA ALA A 295 -4.61 1.13 16.04
C ALA A 295 -4.14 0.99 14.57
N ILE A 296 -3.29 1.90 14.07
CA ILE A 296 -2.67 1.77 12.75
C ILE A 296 -1.64 0.66 12.75
N LEU A 297 -0.77 0.61 13.77
CA LEU A 297 0.28 -0.42 13.89
C LEU A 297 -0.30 -1.84 13.91
N ASP A 298 -1.39 -2.06 14.64
CA ASP A 298 -2.05 -3.36 14.77
C ASP A 298 -2.61 -3.90 13.42
N ARG A 299 -2.72 -3.04 12.39
CA ARG A 299 -3.15 -3.42 11.04
C ARG A 299 -2.02 -3.92 10.15
N PHE A 300 -0.80 -3.86 10.63
CA PHE A 300 0.39 -4.26 9.89
C PHE A 300 1.16 -5.37 10.60
N THR A 301 1.82 -6.19 9.82
CA THR A 301 2.92 -7.00 10.31
C THR A 301 4.23 -6.24 10.10
N VAL A 302 5.00 -6.05 11.14
CA VAL A 302 6.23 -5.24 11.09
C VAL A 302 7.41 -6.10 10.63
N ILE A 303 8.17 -5.58 9.67
CA ILE A 303 9.48 -6.09 9.25
C ILE A 303 10.50 -4.98 9.49
N GLU A 304 11.42 -5.23 10.39
CA GLU A 304 12.51 -4.31 10.67
C GLU A 304 13.63 -4.50 9.65
N MET A 305 14.07 -3.38 9.04
CA MET A 305 15.20 -3.29 8.12
C MET A 305 16.35 -2.62 8.82
N GLU A 306 17.45 -3.33 8.93
CA GLU A 306 18.69 -2.82 9.52
C GLU A 306 19.49 -2.04 8.46
N SER A 307 20.35 -1.13 8.92
CA SER A 307 21.38 -0.54 8.04
C SER A 307 22.35 -1.62 7.62
N LEU A 308 22.91 -1.47 6.43
CA LEU A 308 23.93 -2.41 5.96
C LEU A 308 25.14 -2.41 6.90
N THR A 309 25.70 -3.58 7.11
CA THR A 309 27.01 -3.73 7.72
C THR A 309 28.09 -3.16 6.79
N LYS A 310 29.30 -2.91 7.32
CA LYS A 310 30.43 -2.47 6.49
C LYS A 310 30.66 -3.39 5.30
N ASP A 311 30.67 -4.71 5.53
CA ASP A 311 30.98 -5.69 4.49
C ASP A 311 29.87 -5.74 3.43
N GLU A 312 28.59 -5.70 3.82
CA GLU A 312 27.46 -5.62 2.91
C GLU A 312 27.46 -4.33 2.09
N GLU A 313 27.85 -3.21 2.68
CA GLU A 313 27.94 -1.92 1.99
C GLU A 313 29.12 -1.90 1.01
N ALA A 314 30.27 -2.48 1.37
CA ALA A 314 31.39 -2.66 0.47
C ALA A 314 31.03 -3.59 -0.71
N GLU A 315 30.31 -4.68 -0.47
CA GLU A 315 29.81 -5.57 -1.52
C GLU A 315 28.86 -4.83 -2.47
N LEU A 316 27.89 -4.06 -1.91
CA LEU A 316 26.98 -3.24 -2.70
C LEU A 316 27.73 -2.27 -3.62
N LEU A 317 28.66 -1.51 -3.06
CA LEU A 317 29.44 -0.52 -3.80
C LEU A 317 30.32 -1.17 -4.89
N THR A 318 30.91 -2.33 -4.61
CA THR A 318 31.68 -3.10 -5.59
C THR A 318 30.81 -3.57 -6.75
N MET A 319 29.57 -4.01 -6.50
CA MET A 319 28.63 -4.38 -7.55
C MET A 319 28.19 -3.17 -8.39
N MET A 320 28.02 -2.01 -7.76
CA MET A 320 27.58 -0.79 -8.46
C MET A 320 28.71 -0.13 -9.24
N TYR A 321 29.94 -0.14 -8.70
CA TYR A 321 31.09 0.61 -9.22
C TYR A 321 32.33 -0.31 -9.39
N PRO A 322 32.29 -1.28 -10.29
CA PRO A 322 33.31 -2.32 -10.40
C PRO A 322 34.70 -1.81 -10.86
N SER A 323 34.78 -0.57 -11.39
CA SER A 323 36.06 0.06 -11.78
C SER A 323 36.74 0.83 -10.65
N VAL A 324 36.05 1.12 -9.55
CA VAL A 324 36.61 1.75 -8.37
C VAL A 324 37.48 0.76 -7.61
N SER A 325 38.66 1.18 -7.14
CA SER A 325 39.53 0.28 -6.40
C SER A 325 38.86 -0.21 -5.11
N ILE A 326 39.08 -1.48 -4.77
CA ILE A 326 38.48 -2.10 -3.59
C ILE A 326 38.89 -1.39 -2.31
N ASN A 327 40.12 -0.87 -2.23
CA ASN A 327 40.61 -0.12 -1.06
C ASN A 327 39.83 1.18 -0.83
N LEU A 328 39.42 1.88 -1.91
CA LEU A 328 38.59 3.09 -1.80
C LEU A 328 37.16 2.73 -1.38
N ILE A 329 36.61 1.65 -1.92
CA ILE A 329 35.28 1.13 -1.54
C ILE A 329 35.28 0.75 -0.06
N ASP A 330 36.28 0.00 0.41
CA ASP A 330 36.39 -0.37 1.81
C ASP A 330 36.54 0.85 2.73
N SER A 331 37.26 1.88 2.27
CA SER A 331 37.37 3.16 3.00
C SER A 331 36.03 3.86 3.14
N VAL A 332 35.24 3.91 2.07
CA VAL A 332 33.89 4.52 2.09
C VAL A 332 32.99 3.73 3.06
N ALA A 333 32.95 2.42 2.95
CA ALA A 333 32.15 1.56 3.82
C ALA A 333 32.56 1.68 5.29
N GLU A 334 33.85 1.80 5.59
CA GLU A 334 34.37 2.03 6.94
C GLU A 334 33.93 3.40 7.48
N ILE A 335 34.06 4.46 6.68
CA ILE A 335 33.66 5.82 7.09
C ILE A 335 32.18 5.86 7.41
N THR A 336 31.34 5.30 6.58
CA THR A 336 29.87 5.32 6.78
C THR A 336 29.46 4.46 7.96
N SER A 337 30.03 3.26 8.11
CA SER A 337 29.77 2.37 9.24
C SER A 337 30.17 3.02 10.57
N MET A 338 31.36 3.64 10.62
CA MET A 338 31.82 4.33 11.83
C MET A 338 30.85 5.42 12.28
N THR A 339 30.29 6.21 11.35
CA THR A 339 29.33 7.26 11.74
C THR A 339 28.06 6.67 12.37
N ARG A 340 27.61 5.50 11.92
CA ARG A 340 26.45 4.79 12.49
C ARG A 340 26.74 4.24 13.88
N ASP A 341 27.94 3.74 14.11
CA ASP A 341 28.37 3.23 15.40
C ASP A 341 28.61 4.37 16.40
N GLU A 342 29.19 5.48 15.94
CA GLU A 342 29.43 6.65 16.77
C GLU A 342 28.12 7.26 17.31
N VAL A 343 27.10 7.39 16.48
CA VAL A 343 25.77 7.92 16.90
C VAL A 343 25.10 7.00 17.92
N LYS A 344 25.40 5.70 17.92
CA LYS A 344 24.86 4.72 18.88
C LYS A 344 25.69 4.60 20.16
N SER A 345 26.84 5.24 20.23
CA SER A 345 27.72 5.17 21.39
C SER A 345 27.11 5.86 22.62
N GLU A 346 27.63 5.53 23.81
CA GLU A 346 27.15 6.14 25.06
C GLU A 346 27.41 7.66 25.15
N SER A 347 28.45 8.13 24.46
CA SER A 347 28.84 9.56 24.42
C SER A 347 29.12 9.98 22.97
N PRO A 348 28.08 10.14 22.15
CA PRO A 348 28.25 10.35 20.72
C PRO A 348 28.87 11.71 20.42
N LYS A 349 29.89 11.72 19.55
CA LYS A 349 30.48 12.94 18.98
C LYS A 349 29.75 13.42 17.74
N LEU A 350 28.88 12.59 17.18
CA LEU A 350 28.09 12.87 16.02
C LEU A 350 26.61 12.78 16.37
N THR A 351 25.82 13.72 15.89
CA THR A 351 24.35 13.72 16.03
C THR A 351 23.67 13.00 14.86
N ASN A 352 24.34 12.93 13.70
CA ASN A 352 23.83 12.33 12.49
C ASN A 352 24.77 11.24 11.97
N SER A 353 24.20 10.21 11.36
CA SER A 353 24.96 9.17 10.66
C SER A 353 24.81 9.26 9.15
N LEU A 354 25.82 8.80 8.42
CA LEU A 354 25.74 8.68 6.97
C LEU A 354 24.91 7.48 6.57
N SER A 355 24.00 7.69 5.62
CA SER A 355 23.15 6.62 5.08
C SER A 355 23.85 5.87 3.95
N THR A 356 23.36 4.69 3.60
CA THR A 356 23.82 3.96 2.40
C THR A 356 23.62 4.77 1.11
N ARG A 357 22.64 5.70 1.05
CA ARG A 357 22.52 6.62 -0.09
C ARG A 357 23.74 7.52 -0.22
N THR A 358 24.26 8.01 0.90
CA THR A 358 25.47 8.81 0.93
C THR A 358 26.69 8.00 0.50
N ALA A 359 26.79 6.72 0.96
CA ALA A 359 27.84 5.81 0.51
C ALA A 359 27.81 5.60 -1.01
N VAL A 360 26.61 5.40 -1.58
CA VAL A 360 26.41 5.26 -3.03
C VAL A 360 26.79 6.53 -3.77
N GLU A 361 26.48 7.72 -3.25
CA GLU A 361 26.87 9.00 -3.83
C GLU A 361 28.39 9.18 -3.84
N ILE A 362 29.06 8.86 -2.72
CA ILE A 362 30.52 8.88 -2.65
C ILE A 362 31.10 7.90 -3.68
N GLY A 363 30.58 6.68 -3.77
CA GLY A 363 30.98 5.69 -4.76
C GLY A 363 30.83 6.18 -6.20
N SER A 364 29.75 6.92 -6.49
CA SER A 364 29.54 7.55 -7.80
C SER A 364 30.61 8.60 -8.13
N LEU A 365 30.93 9.46 -7.15
CA LEU A 365 31.98 10.47 -7.33
C LEU A 365 33.34 9.82 -7.59
N LEU A 366 33.69 8.78 -6.85
CA LEU A 366 34.92 8.02 -7.07
C LEU A 366 34.93 7.34 -8.43
N TYR A 367 33.80 6.82 -8.89
CA TYR A 367 33.65 6.24 -10.23
C TYR A 367 33.87 7.27 -11.34
N ASP A 368 33.42 8.51 -11.13
CA ASP A 368 33.60 9.63 -12.04
C ASP A 368 35.03 10.24 -11.98
N GLY A 369 35.92 9.69 -11.15
CA GLY A 369 37.32 10.04 -11.08
C GLY A 369 37.70 11.10 -10.04
N PHE A 370 36.75 11.50 -9.17
CA PHE A 370 37.07 12.36 -8.03
C PHE A 370 37.87 11.58 -6.98
N SER A 371 38.76 12.28 -6.30
CA SER A 371 39.48 11.73 -5.15
C SER A 371 38.56 11.55 -3.95
N LEU A 372 38.94 10.70 -3.00
CA LEU A 372 38.17 10.53 -1.74
C LEU A 372 38.06 11.86 -0.97
N GLN A 373 39.07 12.71 -1.04
CA GLN A 373 39.07 14.02 -0.41
C GLN A 373 38.03 14.95 -1.03
N GLU A 374 37.96 15.02 -2.34
CA GLU A 374 36.96 15.84 -3.07
C GLU A 374 35.56 15.31 -2.83
N ALA A 375 35.37 14.00 -2.88
CA ALA A 375 34.08 13.35 -2.57
C ALA A 375 33.65 13.63 -1.13
N ALA A 376 34.58 13.68 -0.17
CA ALA A 376 34.27 13.99 1.22
C ALA A 376 33.86 15.46 1.42
N GLU A 377 34.48 16.42 0.72
CA GLU A 377 34.09 17.84 0.80
C GLU A 377 32.64 18.04 0.31
N ILE A 378 32.18 17.26 -0.66
CA ILE A 378 30.85 17.41 -1.28
C ILE A 378 29.81 16.54 -0.53
N ALA A 379 30.12 15.28 -0.23
CA ALA A 379 29.12 14.30 0.18
C ALA A 379 29.21 13.89 1.68
N ILE A 380 30.27 14.26 2.40
CA ILE A 380 30.42 13.91 3.82
C ILE A 380 30.32 15.14 4.72
N TYR A 381 31.23 16.10 4.58
CA TYR A 381 31.37 17.19 5.55
C TYR A 381 30.14 18.09 5.66
N PRO A 382 29.36 18.38 4.62
CA PRO A 382 28.15 19.20 4.74
C PRO A 382 27.05 18.60 5.63
N PHE A 383 27.07 17.27 5.88
CA PHE A 383 26.10 16.63 6.76
C PHE A 383 26.36 16.90 8.26
N PHE A 384 27.53 17.40 8.60
CA PHE A 384 27.96 17.57 9.99
C PHE A 384 28.07 19.04 10.37
N ASP A 385 27.64 19.36 11.60
CA ASP A 385 27.67 20.71 12.11
C ASP A 385 29.10 21.24 12.24
N ASN A 386 29.29 22.51 11.88
CA ASN A 386 30.56 23.22 12.01
C ASN A 386 30.63 24.14 13.25
N THR A 387 29.56 24.17 14.05
CA THR A 387 29.52 24.95 15.28
C THR A 387 30.41 24.31 16.35
N GLY A 388 31.17 25.07 17.08
CA GLY A 388 32.11 24.57 18.11
C GLY A 388 33.58 24.56 17.73
N GLY A 389 33.95 25.09 16.54
CA GLY A 389 35.34 25.24 16.10
C GLY A 389 36.06 23.89 16.03
N ALA A 390 37.22 23.79 16.72
CA ALA A 390 38.04 22.56 16.69
C ALA A 390 37.37 21.30 17.26
N GLN A 391 36.28 21.44 18.02
CA GLN A 391 35.52 20.34 18.59
C GLN A 391 34.22 20.05 17.82
N SER A 392 34.01 20.68 16.65
CA SER A 392 32.81 20.46 15.83
C SER A 392 32.82 19.06 15.25
N GLU A 393 31.60 18.55 14.99
CA GLU A 393 31.39 17.27 14.30
C GLU A 393 32.12 17.21 12.95
N ARG A 394 32.10 18.31 12.21
CA ARG A 394 32.78 18.43 10.91
C ARG A 394 34.29 18.28 11.03
N VAL A 395 34.91 18.88 12.07
CA VAL A 395 36.35 18.71 12.31
C VAL A 395 36.67 17.27 12.70
N PHE A 396 35.84 16.65 13.53
CA PHE A 396 35.98 15.23 13.86
C PHE A 396 35.94 14.36 12.59
N MET A 397 34.98 14.61 11.69
CA MET A 397 34.88 13.86 10.44
C MET A 397 36.06 14.12 9.49
N LYS A 398 36.55 15.36 9.40
CA LYS A 398 37.78 15.65 8.62
C LYS A 398 38.99 14.86 9.12
N GLN A 399 39.19 14.82 10.43
CA GLN A 399 40.27 14.05 11.03
C GLN A 399 40.10 12.54 10.80
N TYR A 400 38.86 12.05 10.79
CA TYR A 400 38.59 10.63 10.56
C TYR A 400 38.84 10.24 9.09
N VAL A 401 38.30 10.98 8.15
CA VAL A 401 38.45 10.73 6.70
C VAL A 401 39.95 10.84 6.28
N GLN A 402 40.70 11.74 6.88
CA GLN A 402 42.11 11.93 6.57
C GLN A 402 42.96 10.66 6.80
N LYS A 403 42.51 9.74 7.65
CA LYS A 403 43.20 8.45 7.85
C LYS A 403 43.21 7.56 6.59
N PHE A 404 42.27 7.78 5.69
CA PHE A 404 42.08 7.00 4.45
C PHE A 404 42.65 7.69 3.22
N ILE A 405 43.09 8.97 3.33
CA ILE A 405 43.68 9.73 2.26
C ILE A 405 45.19 9.42 2.22
N LYS A 406 45.69 8.96 1.08
CA LYS A 406 47.10 8.65 0.94
C LYS A 406 47.96 9.91 0.94
N VAL A 407 49.13 9.84 1.60
CA VAL A 407 50.15 10.90 1.54
C VAL A 407 50.55 11.11 0.09
N GLY A 408 50.26 12.30 -0.46
CA GLY A 408 50.46 12.64 -1.89
C GLY A 408 49.19 13.08 -2.61
N GLU A 409 48.00 12.69 -2.13
CA GLU A 409 46.71 13.22 -2.59
C GLU A 409 46.30 14.49 -1.81
N GLU A 410 47.06 14.80 -0.75
CA GLU A 410 46.82 15.96 0.14
C GLU A 410 47.12 17.30 -0.55
N ASN A 411 47.81 17.31 -1.70
CA ASN A 411 48.37 18.52 -2.30
C ASN A 411 47.43 19.25 -3.29
N LEU A 412 46.24 18.77 -3.56
CA LEU A 412 45.33 19.44 -4.51
C LEU A 412 44.77 20.76 -3.98
N PHE A 413 44.75 20.96 -2.66
CA PHE A 413 44.28 22.22 -2.05
C PHE A 413 45.39 23.10 -1.42
N ASN A 414 46.64 22.63 -1.38
CA ASN A 414 47.76 23.39 -0.83
C ASN A 414 48.59 24.16 -1.90
N THR A 415 48.14 24.24 -3.14
CA THR A 415 48.85 24.95 -4.22
C THR A 415 48.35 26.35 -4.47
N GLU A 416 47.55 26.93 -3.58
CA GLU A 416 47.37 28.38 -3.53
C GLU A 416 47.98 28.96 -2.24
N GLU A 417 49.29 28.84 -2.07
CA GLU A 417 50.02 29.95 -1.53
C GLU A 417 49.89 31.08 -2.55
N ALA A 418 48.99 32.00 -2.23
CA ALA A 418 48.79 33.21 -3.00
C ALA A 418 50.15 33.87 -3.24
N THR A 419 50.63 33.79 -4.44
CA THR A 419 51.58 34.78 -4.93
C THR A 419 50.93 36.14 -4.72
N PRO A 420 51.58 37.07 -4.01
CA PRO A 420 50.99 38.38 -3.79
C PRO A 420 50.78 39.02 -5.15
N VAL A 421 49.53 39.21 -5.53
CA VAL A 421 49.16 40.03 -6.68
C VAL A 421 49.70 41.40 -6.39
N GLN A 422 50.78 41.77 -7.06
CA GLN A 422 51.21 43.17 -7.12
C GLN A 422 50.08 43.95 -7.74
N ASN A 423 49.52 44.83 -6.94
CA ASN A 423 48.46 45.72 -7.31
C ASN A 423 48.96 46.63 -8.44
N PRO A 424 48.42 46.68 -9.65
CA PRO A 424 48.86 47.50 -10.73
C PRO A 424 48.18 48.88 -10.74
N PHE A 425 47.83 49.44 -9.55
CA PHE A 425 47.39 50.80 -9.40
C PHE A 425 48.01 51.44 -8.17
#